data_0516ef9149c144a40accd164e6f34ffd
#
_entry.id   0516ef9149c144a40accd164e6f34ffd
#
_cell.length_a   1.000
_cell.length_b   1.000
_cell.length_c   1.000
_cell.angle_alpha   90.00
_cell.angle_beta   90.00
_cell.angle_gamma   90.00
#
_symmetry.space_group_name_H-M   'P 1'
#
loop_
_entity.id
_entity.type
_entity.pdbx_description
1 polymer ?
#
loop_
_entity_poly.entity_id
_entity_poly.type
_entity_poly.pdbx_seq_one_letter_code
_entity_poly.pdbx_strand_id
1 'polypeptide(L)'
;MVLCRKSIVTEKRGIPVGVIETLIVTTAIAGVLGTGLGGLIGAMLQKDSNRTVSLLLSFAGGVMLSVVCFDLVTEAIETDIGIWSVIASIALGVAVTFILNYLIDCKTNPEIPHFDENHPKTADDLDELIHSDHLEHHYARNDNKLSLFVAGIVMACAIALHNVPEGMTIGASYASNDGVMGSAALVLAVLIGLHNIPEGMAVSVPLISGGMKKVKAVLITAASGIPTILGALLGYLLGEIGPLGLTVSLGFASGAMLYVVFGEILPQSILMYHSKLPAFSAIVGILVGLLIIFL
;
A
#
# COMPACT_ATOMS: atom_id res chain seq x y z
N MET A 1 -53.36 10.14 18.51
CA MET A 1 -51.95 9.77 18.80
C MET A 1 -51.15 10.09 17.56
N VAL A 2 -50.53 11.27 17.54
CA VAL A 2 -49.94 11.91 16.35
C VAL A 2 -48.48 11.46 16.25
N LEU A 3 -48.18 10.66 15.23
CA LEU A 3 -46.82 10.29 14.88
C LEU A 3 -46.09 11.50 14.28
N CYS A 4 -45.24 12.11 15.07
CA CYS A 4 -44.33 13.18 14.64
C CYS A 4 -43.24 12.56 13.73
N ARG A 5 -43.43 12.68 12.42
CA ARG A 5 -42.45 12.33 11.41
C ARG A 5 -41.37 13.42 11.44
N LYS A 6 -40.26 13.15 12.15
CA LYS A 6 -39.07 13.99 12.00
C LYS A 6 -38.54 13.82 10.56
N SER A 7 -38.80 14.82 9.75
CA SER A 7 -38.11 15.01 8.47
C SER A 7 -36.66 15.33 8.77
N ILE A 8 -35.77 14.37 8.49
CA ILE A 8 -34.36 14.62 8.45
C ILE A 8 -34.11 15.46 7.19
N VAL A 9 -34.06 16.75 7.37
CA VAL A 9 -33.52 17.69 6.38
C VAL A 9 -32.03 17.46 6.41
N THR A 10 -31.49 16.73 5.45
CA THR A 10 -30.07 16.68 5.16
C THR A 10 -29.66 18.06 4.66
N GLU A 11 -29.31 18.95 5.58
CA GLU A 11 -28.61 20.18 5.28
C GLU A 11 -27.25 19.76 4.70
N LYS A 12 -27.01 20.00 3.41
CA LYS A 12 -25.70 19.86 2.78
C LYS A 12 -24.77 20.88 3.46
N ARG A 13 -24.14 20.48 4.56
CA ARG A 13 -23.04 21.24 5.15
C ARG A 13 -21.92 21.24 4.11
N GLY A 14 -21.57 22.40 3.60
CA GLY A 14 -20.39 22.56 2.79
C GLY A 14 -19.18 22.03 3.61
N ILE A 15 -18.32 21.26 2.97
CA ILE A 15 -17.14 20.67 3.62
C ILE A 15 -16.33 21.79 4.26
N PRO A 16 -16.07 21.77 5.57
CA PRO A 16 -15.30 22.84 6.22
C PRO A 16 -13.87 22.88 5.64
N VAL A 17 -13.44 24.02 5.14
CA VAL A 17 -12.11 24.18 4.51
C VAL A 17 -10.99 23.67 5.41
N GLY A 18 -11.06 23.90 6.72
CA GLY A 18 -10.07 23.42 7.68
C GLY A 18 -9.95 21.89 7.79
N VAL A 19 -11.01 21.12 7.48
CA VAL A 19 -10.96 19.64 7.47
C VAL A 19 -10.13 19.17 6.29
N ILE A 20 -10.37 19.70 5.10
CA ILE A 20 -9.61 19.34 3.89
C ILE A 20 -8.13 19.69 4.06
N GLU A 21 -7.83 20.89 4.59
CA GLU A 21 -6.44 21.31 4.83
C GLU A 21 -5.74 20.35 5.79
N THR A 22 -6.38 19.99 6.90
CA THR A 22 -5.82 19.05 7.88
C THR A 22 -5.62 17.67 7.27
N LEU A 23 -6.61 17.18 6.50
CA LEU A 23 -6.51 15.89 5.80
C LEU A 23 -5.34 15.87 4.83
N ILE A 24 -5.19 16.90 3.98
CA ILE A 24 -4.08 17.01 3.02
C ILE A 24 -2.74 17.04 3.74
N VAL A 25 -2.60 17.84 4.80
CA VAL A 25 -1.34 17.93 5.55
C VAL A 25 -1.00 16.60 6.21
N THR A 26 -1.97 15.96 6.87
CA THR A 26 -1.76 14.67 7.55
C THR A 26 -1.34 13.60 6.55
N THR A 27 -2.02 13.51 5.41
CA THR A 27 -1.73 12.49 4.39
C THR A 27 -0.46 12.79 3.60
N ALA A 28 -0.10 14.06 3.42
CA ALA A 28 1.20 14.44 2.87
C ALA A 28 2.35 14.03 3.81
N ILE A 29 2.17 14.17 5.12
CA ILE A 29 3.15 13.71 6.12
C ILE A 29 3.23 12.18 6.08
N ALA A 30 2.12 11.46 6.15
CA ALA A 30 2.11 10.01 6.15
C ALA A 30 2.67 9.42 4.83
N GLY A 31 2.17 9.88 3.68
CA GLY A 31 2.60 9.39 2.36
C GLY A 31 3.97 9.95 1.97
N VAL A 32 4.04 11.24 1.65
CA VAL A 32 5.23 11.84 1.01
C VAL A 32 6.45 11.87 1.94
N LEU A 33 6.27 12.26 3.21
CA LEU A 33 7.40 12.26 4.16
C LEU A 33 7.75 10.85 4.60
N GLY A 34 6.78 9.94 4.80
CA GLY A 34 7.03 8.54 5.15
C GLY A 34 7.89 7.85 4.08
N THR A 35 7.44 7.83 2.83
CA THR A 35 8.21 7.24 1.71
C THR A 35 9.51 8.00 1.46
N GLY A 36 9.51 9.33 1.57
CA GLY A 36 10.70 10.16 1.41
C GLY A 36 11.79 9.88 2.45
N LEU A 37 11.41 9.70 3.73
CA LEU A 37 12.32 9.27 4.80
C LEU A 37 12.87 7.87 4.51
N GLY A 38 12.04 6.94 4.04
CA GLY A 38 12.47 5.64 3.57
C GLY A 38 13.50 5.76 2.44
N GLY A 39 13.21 6.61 1.46
CA GLY A 39 14.12 6.94 0.38
C GLY A 39 15.48 7.46 0.87
N LEU A 40 15.47 8.35 1.85
CA LEU A 40 16.67 8.91 2.47
C LEU A 40 17.49 7.84 3.22
N ILE A 41 16.80 7.02 4.03
CA ILE A 41 17.44 5.91 4.76
C ILE A 41 18.07 4.92 3.76
N GLY A 42 17.32 4.50 2.72
CA GLY A 42 17.84 3.63 1.67
C GLY A 42 19.04 4.22 0.94
N ALA A 43 19.07 5.55 0.71
CA ALA A 43 20.23 6.24 0.13
C ALA A 43 21.46 6.28 1.04
N MET A 44 21.27 6.09 2.35
CA MET A 44 22.36 6.02 3.34
C MET A 44 22.89 4.60 3.54
N LEU A 45 22.07 3.58 3.25
CA LEU A 45 22.47 2.19 3.38
C LEU A 45 23.53 1.82 2.35
N GLN A 46 24.48 0.95 2.76
CA GLN A 46 25.50 0.41 1.88
C GLN A 46 24.97 -0.83 1.12
N LYS A 47 25.70 -1.28 0.11
CA LYS A 47 25.31 -2.33 -0.86
C LYS A 47 24.79 -3.67 -0.29
N ASP A 48 25.01 -3.98 0.97
CA ASP A 48 24.62 -5.27 1.59
C ASP A 48 23.27 -5.18 2.34
N SER A 49 22.39 -4.29 1.90
CA SER A 49 21.16 -3.98 2.64
C SER A 49 19.96 -4.86 2.31
N ASN A 50 20.02 -5.79 1.33
CA ASN A 50 18.88 -6.62 0.91
C ASN A 50 18.20 -7.33 2.09
N ARG A 51 18.97 -7.91 3.01
CA ARG A 51 18.43 -8.53 4.22
C ARG A 51 17.65 -7.54 5.08
N THR A 52 18.21 -6.36 5.34
CA THR A 52 17.57 -5.34 6.18
C THR A 52 16.29 -4.82 5.53
N VAL A 53 16.35 -4.50 4.23
CA VAL A 53 15.18 -4.05 3.45
C VAL A 53 14.09 -5.12 3.44
N SER A 54 14.43 -6.38 3.18
CA SER A 54 13.52 -7.52 3.21
C SER A 54 12.80 -7.65 4.55
N LEU A 55 13.53 -7.63 5.66
CA LEU A 55 12.93 -7.78 6.99
C LEU A 55 12.03 -6.59 7.35
N LEU A 56 12.43 -5.37 7.01
CA LEU A 56 11.60 -4.18 7.25
C LEU A 56 10.37 -4.16 6.34
N LEU A 57 10.49 -4.58 5.09
CA LEU A 57 9.37 -4.68 4.16
C LEU A 57 8.35 -5.72 4.61
N SER A 58 8.83 -6.90 5.05
CA SER A 58 7.95 -7.93 5.64
C SER A 58 7.27 -7.45 6.91
N PHE A 59 8.00 -6.74 7.78
CA PHE A 59 7.42 -6.14 8.99
C PHE A 59 6.31 -5.15 8.64
N ALA A 60 6.54 -4.27 7.66
CA ALA A 60 5.54 -3.32 7.17
C ALA A 60 4.29 -4.04 6.64
N GLY A 61 4.47 -5.08 5.80
CA GLY A 61 3.37 -5.91 5.31
C GLY A 61 2.57 -6.56 6.46
N GLY A 62 3.24 -6.97 7.54
CA GLY A 62 2.59 -7.47 8.75
C GLY A 62 1.75 -6.41 9.47
N VAL A 63 2.28 -5.20 9.61
CA VAL A 63 1.52 -4.06 10.18
C VAL A 63 0.30 -3.75 9.31
N MET A 64 0.45 -3.70 7.98
CA MET A 64 -0.67 -3.51 7.05
C MET A 64 -1.75 -4.58 7.22
N LEU A 65 -1.38 -5.85 7.35
CA LEU A 65 -2.34 -6.94 7.60
C LEU A 65 -3.13 -6.73 8.87
N SER A 66 -2.51 -6.26 9.94
CA SER A 66 -3.24 -5.99 11.18
C SER A 66 -4.22 -4.82 11.03
N VAL A 67 -3.82 -3.74 10.37
CA VAL A 67 -4.71 -2.61 10.08
C VAL A 67 -5.90 -3.08 9.24
N VAL A 68 -5.66 -3.82 8.16
CA VAL A 68 -6.74 -4.30 7.29
C VAL A 68 -7.71 -5.21 8.04
N CYS A 69 -7.19 -6.22 8.75
CA CYS A 69 -8.04 -7.27 9.32
C CYS A 69 -8.74 -6.85 10.62
N PHE A 70 -8.12 -6.00 11.43
CA PHE A 70 -8.62 -5.70 12.77
C PHE A 70 -9.16 -4.28 12.93
N ASP A 71 -8.92 -3.40 11.97
CA ASP A 71 -9.44 -2.04 11.97
C ASP A 71 -10.39 -1.83 10.79
N LEU A 72 -9.90 -1.79 9.54
CA LEU A 72 -10.69 -1.40 8.37
C LEU A 72 -11.86 -2.33 8.07
N VAL A 73 -11.65 -3.65 8.09
CA VAL A 73 -12.70 -4.63 7.83
C VAL A 73 -13.73 -4.60 8.97
N THR A 74 -13.29 -4.42 10.20
CA THR A 74 -14.18 -4.32 11.36
C THR A 74 -15.04 -3.06 11.25
N GLU A 75 -14.44 -1.89 10.98
CA GLU A 75 -15.18 -0.64 10.78
C GLU A 75 -16.16 -0.73 9.59
N ALA A 76 -15.75 -1.39 8.49
CA ALA A 76 -16.65 -1.62 7.36
C ALA A 76 -17.85 -2.49 7.71
N ILE A 77 -17.70 -3.48 8.59
CA ILE A 77 -18.80 -4.34 9.08
C ILE A 77 -19.74 -3.55 10.01
N GLU A 78 -19.19 -2.67 10.84
CA GLU A 78 -19.94 -1.85 11.79
C GLU A 78 -20.83 -0.79 11.14
N THR A 79 -20.69 -0.55 9.83
CA THR A 79 -21.60 0.36 9.08
C THR A 79 -23.03 -0.16 8.94
N ASP A 80 -23.32 -1.42 9.31
CA ASP A 80 -24.65 -2.08 9.24
C ASP A 80 -25.26 -2.18 7.83
N ILE A 81 -24.50 -1.96 6.78
CA ILE A 81 -24.97 -2.08 5.37
C ILE A 81 -25.14 -3.56 4.96
N GLY A 82 -24.54 -4.47 5.72
CA GLY A 82 -24.60 -5.91 5.53
C GLY A 82 -23.30 -6.51 4.95
N ILE A 83 -23.01 -7.71 5.42
CA ILE A 83 -21.73 -8.40 5.12
C ILE A 83 -21.45 -8.60 3.63
N TRP A 84 -22.48 -8.78 2.80
CA TRP A 84 -22.29 -8.97 1.35
C TRP A 84 -21.77 -7.70 0.67
N SER A 85 -22.12 -6.51 1.15
CA SER A 85 -21.59 -5.24 0.65
C SER A 85 -20.12 -5.10 0.98
N VAL A 86 -19.72 -5.51 2.18
CA VAL A 86 -18.31 -5.52 2.62
C VAL A 86 -17.50 -6.48 1.75
N ILE A 87 -17.95 -7.74 1.59
CA ILE A 87 -17.28 -8.75 0.76
C ILE A 87 -17.16 -8.26 -0.70
N ALA A 88 -18.23 -7.71 -1.27
CA ALA A 88 -18.23 -7.19 -2.63
C ALA A 88 -17.23 -6.02 -2.80
N SER A 89 -17.13 -5.12 -1.82
CA SER A 89 -16.19 -4.00 -1.84
C SER A 89 -14.74 -4.48 -1.74
N ILE A 90 -14.46 -5.45 -0.86
CA ILE A 90 -13.14 -6.08 -0.75
C ILE A 90 -12.77 -6.76 -2.07
N ALA A 91 -13.68 -7.58 -2.64
CA ALA A 91 -13.44 -8.26 -3.91
C ALA A 91 -13.19 -7.27 -5.06
N LEU A 92 -13.90 -6.14 -5.06
CA LEU A 92 -13.68 -5.07 -6.02
C LEU A 92 -12.27 -4.45 -5.87
N GLY A 93 -11.84 -4.19 -4.63
CA GLY A 93 -10.50 -3.67 -4.35
C GLY A 93 -9.41 -4.62 -4.83
N VAL A 94 -9.52 -5.92 -4.51
CA VAL A 94 -8.62 -6.96 -5.01
C VAL A 94 -8.59 -6.97 -6.55
N ALA A 95 -9.76 -7.01 -7.20
CA ALA A 95 -9.85 -7.12 -8.65
C ALA A 95 -9.25 -5.90 -9.36
N VAL A 96 -9.57 -4.69 -8.89
CA VAL A 96 -9.04 -3.45 -9.49
C VAL A 96 -7.53 -3.38 -9.34
N THR A 97 -6.99 -3.67 -8.15
CA THR A 97 -5.55 -3.62 -7.91
C THR A 97 -4.82 -4.69 -8.71
N PHE A 98 -5.36 -5.91 -8.77
CA PHE A 98 -4.84 -6.98 -9.63
C PHE A 98 -4.78 -6.55 -11.10
N ILE A 99 -5.86 -5.98 -11.64
CA ILE A 99 -5.91 -5.53 -13.04
C ILE A 99 -4.89 -4.40 -13.28
N LEU A 100 -4.80 -3.43 -12.38
CA LEU A 100 -3.86 -2.33 -12.52
C LEU A 100 -2.41 -2.83 -12.50
N ASN A 101 -2.11 -3.75 -11.57
CA ASN A 101 -0.79 -4.36 -11.49
C ASN A 101 -0.47 -5.16 -12.75
N TYR A 102 -1.38 -6.02 -13.19
CA TYR A 102 -1.25 -6.77 -14.44
C TYR A 102 -1.00 -5.86 -15.65
N LEU A 103 -1.68 -4.72 -15.74
CA LEU A 103 -1.47 -3.76 -16.84
C LEU A 103 -0.10 -3.08 -16.79
N ILE A 104 0.45 -2.87 -15.59
CA ILE A 104 1.81 -2.37 -15.42
C ILE A 104 2.79 -3.43 -15.84
N ASP A 105 2.64 -4.66 -15.35
CA ASP A 105 3.53 -5.79 -15.67
C ASP A 105 3.57 -6.06 -17.18
N CYS A 106 2.43 -6.07 -17.84
CA CYS A 106 2.37 -6.22 -19.31
C CYS A 106 3.15 -5.15 -20.08
N LYS A 107 3.31 -3.94 -19.51
CA LYS A 107 4.02 -2.84 -20.16
C LYS A 107 5.49 -2.73 -19.75
N THR A 108 5.80 -3.12 -18.52
CA THR A 108 7.14 -2.98 -17.94
C THR A 108 7.93 -4.27 -18.04
N ASN A 109 7.25 -5.41 -18.05
CA ASN A 109 7.83 -6.75 -18.13
C ASN A 109 7.12 -7.53 -19.26
N PRO A 110 7.45 -7.28 -20.55
CA PRO A 110 6.90 -8.08 -21.64
C PRO A 110 7.34 -9.53 -21.44
N GLU A 111 6.38 -10.41 -21.12
CA GLU A 111 6.61 -11.86 -21.07
C GLU A 111 7.27 -12.29 -22.38
N ILE A 112 8.53 -12.66 -22.31
CA ILE A 112 9.16 -13.41 -23.38
C ILE A 112 8.65 -14.83 -23.18
N PRO A 113 7.84 -15.39 -24.11
CA PRO A 113 7.36 -16.74 -23.96
C PRO A 113 8.56 -17.67 -23.85
N HIS A 114 8.79 -18.25 -22.68
CA HIS A 114 9.76 -19.28 -22.47
C HIS A 114 9.28 -20.58 -23.12
N PHE A 115 9.58 -20.72 -24.38
CA PHE A 115 9.61 -22.03 -25.05
C PHE A 115 11.03 -22.59 -24.92
N ASP A 116 11.43 -22.95 -23.74
CA ASP A 116 12.58 -23.85 -23.57
C ASP A 116 12.01 -25.24 -23.40
N GLU A 117 12.20 -26.10 -24.42
CA GLU A 117 11.67 -27.47 -24.46
C GLU A 117 12.22 -28.36 -23.33
N ASN A 118 13.21 -27.89 -22.58
CA ASN A 118 13.90 -28.62 -21.50
C ASN A 118 13.51 -28.17 -20.08
N HIS A 119 12.63 -27.19 -19.91
CA HIS A 119 12.12 -26.84 -18.59
C HIS A 119 10.97 -27.73 -18.16
N PRO A 120 10.97 -28.27 -16.93
CA PRO A 120 9.84 -29.02 -16.41
C PRO A 120 8.60 -28.12 -16.34
N LYS A 121 7.48 -28.62 -16.86
CA LYS A 121 6.18 -27.91 -16.92
C LYS A 121 5.46 -27.77 -15.57
N THR A 122 6.16 -27.89 -14.48
CA THR A 122 5.64 -27.74 -13.13
C THR A 122 6.34 -26.54 -12.51
N ALA A 123 5.57 -25.51 -12.15
CA ALA A 123 6.01 -24.35 -11.37
C ALA A 123 6.40 -24.80 -9.95
N ASP A 124 7.55 -25.44 -9.80
CA ASP A 124 8.11 -25.84 -8.51
C ASP A 124 9.02 -24.74 -7.92
N ASP A 125 9.32 -23.70 -8.69
CA ASP A 125 10.09 -22.54 -8.24
C ASP A 125 9.17 -21.35 -8.02
N LEU A 126 9.20 -20.82 -6.80
CA LEU A 126 8.57 -19.54 -6.43
C LEU A 126 9.01 -18.39 -7.36
N ASP A 127 10.15 -18.54 -8.00
CA ASP A 127 10.73 -17.59 -8.94
C ASP A 127 9.90 -17.45 -10.24
N GLU A 128 9.18 -18.49 -10.67
CA GLU A 128 8.29 -18.43 -11.84
C GLU A 128 6.95 -17.75 -11.53
N LEU A 129 6.53 -17.70 -10.26
CA LEU A 129 5.28 -17.07 -9.83
C LEU A 129 5.37 -15.57 -9.72
N ILE A 130 6.58 -15.00 -9.70
CA ILE A 130 6.81 -13.59 -9.43
C ILE A 130 7.60 -12.98 -10.59
N HIS A 131 6.90 -12.33 -11.50
CA HIS A 131 7.43 -11.75 -12.73
C HIS A 131 8.62 -10.77 -12.57
N SER A 132 8.92 -10.31 -11.37
CA SER A 132 10.08 -9.45 -11.09
C SER A 132 11.42 -10.16 -11.23
N ASP A 133 11.48 -11.48 -11.03
CA ASP A 133 12.73 -12.26 -11.10
C ASP A 133 13.13 -12.61 -12.53
N HIS A 134 12.17 -12.70 -13.46
CA HIS A 134 12.49 -12.92 -14.87
C HIS A 134 13.36 -11.80 -15.46
N LEU A 135 13.19 -10.57 -14.98
CA LEU A 135 14.08 -9.46 -15.35
C LEU A 135 15.51 -9.68 -14.85
N GLU A 136 15.72 -10.21 -13.65
CA GLU A 136 17.06 -10.49 -13.14
C GLU A 136 17.78 -11.58 -13.94
N HIS A 137 17.13 -12.67 -14.29
CA HIS A 137 17.74 -13.78 -15.04
C HIS A 137 18.09 -13.44 -16.50
N HIS A 138 17.27 -12.63 -17.17
CA HIS A 138 17.53 -12.24 -18.57
C HIS A 138 18.53 -11.09 -18.69
N TYR A 139 18.59 -10.17 -17.72
CA TYR A 139 19.54 -9.06 -17.72
C TYR A 139 20.86 -9.36 -16.99
N ALA A 140 20.94 -10.42 -16.17
CA ALA A 140 22.17 -10.86 -15.51
C ALA A 140 23.30 -11.17 -16.51
N ARG A 141 22.99 -11.27 -17.78
CA ARG A 141 23.96 -11.54 -18.84
C ARG A 141 24.64 -10.30 -19.43
N ASN A 142 24.10 -9.09 -19.31
CA ASN A 142 24.72 -7.92 -19.97
C ASN A 142 24.69 -6.56 -19.26
N ASP A 143 23.79 -6.28 -18.28
CA ASP A 143 23.86 -4.98 -17.58
C ASP A 143 23.06 -4.96 -16.25
N ASN A 144 23.66 -5.46 -15.17
CA ASN A 144 23.07 -5.45 -13.81
C ASN A 144 22.53 -4.07 -13.37
N LYS A 145 23.07 -2.97 -13.91
CA LYS A 145 22.61 -1.61 -13.54
C LYS A 145 21.30 -1.23 -14.17
N LEU A 146 21.10 -1.58 -15.44
CA LEU A 146 19.85 -1.25 -16.15
C LEU A 146 18.66 -2.02 -15.56
N SER A 147 18.86 -3.29 -15.23
CA SER A 147 17.88 -4.15 -14.57
C SER A 147 17.46 -3.55 -13.23
N LEU A 148 18.41 -3.23 -12.36
CA LEU A 148 18.12 -2.60 -11.05
C LEU A 148 17.42 -1.24 -11.18
N PHE A 149 17.80 -0.45 -12.19
CA PHE A 149 17.14 0.83 -12.46
C PHE A 149 15.67 0.62 -12.85
N VAL A 150 15.39 -0.30 -13.77
CA VAL A 150 14.04 -0.64 -14.22
C VAL A 150 13.21 -1.18 -13.05
N ALA A 151 13.76 -2.13 -12.29
CA ALA A 151 13.12 -2.66 -11.09
C ALA A 151 12.75 -1.55 -10.08
N GLY A 152 13.64 -0.59 -9.84
CA GLY A 152 13.35 0.55 -8.97
C GLY A 152 12.25 1.47 -9.50
N ILE A 153 12.14 1.67 -10.82
CA ILE A 153 11.04 2.46 -11.43
C ILE A 153 9.72 1.69 -11.31
N VAL A 154 9.70 0.39 -11.62
CA VAL A 154 8.51 -0.46 -11.47
C VAL A 154 8.02 -0.44 -10.04
N MET A 155 8.92 -0.61 -9.06
CA MET A 155 8.59 -0.53 -7.65
C MET A 155 8.04 0.84 -7.26
N ALA A 156 8.60 1.94 -7.78
CA ALA A 156 8.05 3.29 -7.54
C ALA A 156 6.62 3.45 -8.06
N CYS A 157 6.32 2.88 -9.23
CA CYS A 157 4.97 2.88 -9.79
C CYS A 157 4.00 2.01 -8.96
N ALA A 158 4.45 0.81 -8.57
CA ALA A 158 3.67 -0.07 -7.72
C ALA A 158 3.32 0.63 -6.40
N ILE A 159 4.30 1.14 -5.67
CA ILE A 159 4.08 1.87 -4.41
C ILE A 159 3.19 3.11 -4.61
N ALA A 160 3.33 3.84 -5.72
CA ALA A 160 2.42 4.94 -6.02
C ALA A 160 0.94 4.49 -6.13
N LEU A 161 0.68 3.30 -6.68
CA LEU A 161 -0.67 2.72 -6.70
C LEU A 161 -1.15 2.26 -5.32
N HIS A 162 -0.26 1.66 -4.52
CA HIS A 162 -0.56 1.24 -3.14
C HIS A 162 -0.98 2.40 -2.26
N ASN A 163 -0.33 3.52 -2.42
CA ASN A 163 -0.58 4.72 -1.63
C ASN A 163 -1.99 5.31 -1.83
N VAL A 164 -2.70 4.97 -2.93
CA VAL A 164 -4.11 5.41 -3.10
C VAL A 164 -5.04 4.73 -2.08
N PRO A 165 -5.09 3.39 -1.97
CA PRO A 165 -5.87 2.70 -0.93
C PRO A 165 -5.51 3.15 0.49
N GLU A 166 -4.24 3.34 0.78
CA GLU A 166 -3.78 3.82 2.09
C GLU A 166 -4.34 5.20 2.43
N GLY A 167 -4.27 6.12 1.47
CA GLY A 167 -4.91 7.41 1.61
C GLY A 167 -6.42 7.29 1.83
N MET A 168 -7.10 6.39 1.10
CA MET A 168 -8.53 6.17 1.25
C MET A 168 -8.92 5.74 2.66
N THR A 169 -8.08 4.96 3.36
CA THR A 169 -8.34 4.58 4.76
C THR A 169 -8.31 5.78 5.69
N ILE A 170 -7.30 6.65 5.57
CA ILE A 170 -7.22 7.88 6.35
C ILE A 170 -8.42 8.77 6.06
N GLY A 171 -8.77 8.96 4.79
CA GLY A 171 -9.89 9.79 4.36
C GLY A 171 -11.24 9.28 4.86
N ALA A 172 -11.48 7.97 4.79
CA ALA A 172 -12.70 7.33 5.29
C ALA A 172 -12.81 7.48 6.81
N SER A 173 -11.72 7.27 7.55
CA SER A 173 -11.68 7.48 9.00
C SER A 173 -11.91 8.93 9.40
N TYR A 174 -11.52 9.91 8.59
CA TYR A 174 -11.89 11.31 8.79
C TYR A 174 -13.39 11.55 8.61
N ALA A 175 -14.00 10.92 7.60
CA ALA A 175 -15.44 11.05 7.33
C ALA A 175 -16.27 10.39 8.44
N SER A 176 -15.85 9.23 8.97
CA SER A 176 -16.57 8.52 10.05
C SER A 176 -16.55 9.30 11.38
N ASN A 177 -15.61 10.22 11.57
CA ASN A 177 -15.45 11.05 12.76
C ASN A 177 -15.92 12.52 12.57
N ASP A 178 -16.92 12.78 11.73
CA ASP A 178 -17.48 14.11 11.45
C ASP A 178 -16.39 15.15 11.01
N GLY A 179 -15.34 14.69 10.33
CA GLY A 179 -14.26 15.56 9.84
C GLY A 179 -13.35 16.12 10.94
N VAL A 180 -13.42 15.60 12.15
CA VAL A 180 -12.48 15.92 13.22
C VAL A 180 -11.35 14.90 13.17
N MET A 181 -10.10 15.34 13.33
CA MET A 181 -8.97 14.44 13.52
C MET A 181 -9.15 13.69 14.85
N GLY A 182 -9.92 12.61 14.80
CA GLY A 182 -10.09 11.69 15.92
C GLY A 182 -8.80 10.92 16.18
N SER A 183 -8.72 10.29 17.34
CA SER A 183 -7.57 9.42 17.69
C SER A 183 -7.33 8.32 16.66
N ALA A 184 -8.39 7.71 16.11
CA ALA A 184 -8.31 6.66 15.10
C ALA A 184 -7.64 7.12 13.79
N ALA A 185 -8.08 8.25 13.20
CA ALA A 185 -7.48 8.79 11.98
C ALA A 185 -6.00 9.17 12.17
N LEU A 186 -5.65 9.68 13.35
CA LEU A 186 -4.25 9.99 13.69
C LEU A 186 -3.41 8.71 13.82
N VAL A 187 -3.92 7.69 14.52
CA VAL A 187 -3.26 6.37 14.66
C VAL A 187 -3.01 5.76 13.29
N LEU A 188 -4.03 5.74 12.40
CA LEU A 188 -3.88 5.27 11.03
C LEU A 188 -2.81 6.05 10.25
N ALA A 189 -2.84 7.37 10.31
CA ALA A 189 -1.85 8.20 9.62
C ALA A 189 -0.42 7.94 10.12
N VAL A 190 -0.24 7.73 11.43
CA VAL A 190 1.07 7.38 12.01
C VAL A 190 1.51 6.00 11.57
N LEU A 191 0.62 4.99 11.62
CA LEU A 191 0.90 3.62 11.17
C LEU A 191 1.29 3.60 9.69
N ILE A 192 0.51 4.29 8.84
CA ILE A 192 0.78 4.42 7.40
C ILE A 192 2.11 5.13 7.18
N GLY A 193 2.39 6.22 7.89
CA GLY A 193 3.68 6.91 7.78
C GLY A 193 4.88 6.04 8.16
N LEU A 194 4.73 5.20 9.17
CA LEU A 194 5.80 4.30 9.64
C LEU A 194 6.06 3.15 8.67
N HIS A 195 5.01 2.51 8.12
CA HIS A 195 5.24 1.41 7.16
C HIS A 195 5.68 1.91 5.77
N ASN A 196 5.38 3.14 5.40
CA ASN A 196 5.90 3.77 4.18
C ASN A 196 7.44 3.96 4.20
N ILE A 197 8.07 3.94 5.38
CA ILE A 197 9.54 4.01 5.46
C ILE A 197 10.20 2.78 4.82
N PRO A 198 9.90 1.54 5.20
CA PRO A 198 10.39 0.34 4.50
C PRO A 198 10.09 0.32 3.00
N GLU A 199 8.91 0.76 2.60
CA GLU A 199 8.53 0.82 1.18
C GLU A 199 9.39 1.82 0.40
N GLY A 200 9.62 3.01 0.96
CA GLY A 200 10.54 3.98 0.37
C GLY A 200 11.98 3.44 0.25
N MET A 201 12.42 2.62 1.20
CA MET A 201 13.70 1.93 1.09
C MET A 201 13.72 0.94 -0.07
N ALA A 202 12.63 0.17 -0.26
CA ALA A 202 12.48 -0.79 -1.34
C ALA A 202 12.52 -0.14 -2.74
N VAL A 203 12.09 1.11 -2.87
CA VAL A 203 12.21 1.92 -4.10
C VAL A 203 13.61 2.47 -4.29
N SER A 204 14.15 3.14 -3.27
CA SER A 204 15.38 3.94 -3.41
C SER A 204 16.63 3.07 -3.59
N VAL A 205 16.68 1.90 -2.93
CA VAL A 205 17.86 1.01 -2.97
C VAL A 205 18.13 0.51 -4.40
N PRO A 206 17.17 -0.10 -5.13
CA PRO A 206 17.41 -0.53 -6.49
C PRO A 206 17.66 0.64 -7.45
N LEU A 207 16.98 1.78 -7.31
CA LEU A 207 17.25 2.97 -8.14
C LEU A 207 18.70 3.44 -8.04
N ILE A 208 19.25 3.50 -6.82
CA ILE A 208 20.62 3.92 -6.57
C ILE A 208 21.62 2.86 -7.05
N SER A 209 21.34 1.59 -6.80
CA SER A 209 22.15 0.47 -7.29
C SER A 209 22.17 0.42 -8.82
N GLY A 210 21.07 0.79 -9.47
CA GLY A 210 20.94 0.98 -10.92
C GLY A 210 21.67 2.21 -11.47
N GLY A 211 22.34 3.00 -10.60
CA GLY A 211 23.19 4.14 -11.02
C GLY A 211 22.47 5.50 -10.93
N MET A 212 21.25 5.58 -10.41
CA MET A 212 20.59 6.87 -10.18
C MET A 212 21.30 7.68 -9.08
N LYS A 213 21.40 8.99 -9.26
CA LYS A 213 21.90 9.89 -8.22
C LYS A 213 21.02 9.82 -6.98
N LYS A 214 21.62 9.70 -5.78
CA LYS A 214 20.91 9.58 -4.49
C LYS A 214 19.76 10.58 -4.32
N VAL A 215 20.03 11.87 -4.56
CA VAL A 215 19.00 12.92 -4.44
C VAL A 215 17.81 12.67 -5.37
N LYS A 216 18.07 12.27 -6.62
CA LYS A 216 17.01 11.99 -7.59
C LYS A 216 16.19 10.76 -7.18
N ALA A 217 16.84 9.71 -6.69
CA ALA A 217 16.17 8.53 -6.18
C ALA A 217 15.25 8.87 -4.98
N VAL A 218 15.76 9.66 -4.02
CA VAL A 218 14.95 10.12 -2.87
C VAL A 218 13.74 10.93 -3.31
N LEU A 219 13.91 11.84 -4.29
CA LEU A 219 12.80 12.65 -4.79
C LEU A 219 11.74 11.81 -5.52
N ILE A 220 12.15 10.82 -6.33
CA ILE A 220 11.21 9.89 -6.99
C ILE A 220 10.47 9.07 -5.94
N THR A 221 11.19 8.55 -4.95
CA THR A 221 10.60 7.81 -3.84
C THR A 221 9.60 8.66 -3.06
N ALA A 222 9.93 9.89 -2.70
CA ALA A 222 8.99 10.79 -2.04
C ALA A 222 7.75 11.09 -2.92
N ALA A 223 7.94 11.25 -4.23
CA ALA A 223 6.86 11.49 -5.17
C ALA A 223 5.89 10.31 -5.29
N SER A 224 6.35 9.04 -5.09
CA SER A 224 5.47 7.88 -5.05
C SER A 224 4.49 7.91 -3.87
N GLY A 225 4.73 8.75 -2.85
CA GLY A 225 3.80 9.01 -1.75
C GLY A 225 2.69 10.04 -2.04
N ILE A 226 2.77 10.79 -3.15
CA ILE A 226 1.76 11.81 -3.49
C ILE A 226 0.35 11.22 -3.66
N PRO A 227 0.16 10.04 -4.27
CA PRO A 227 -1.16 9.45 -4.42
C PRO A 227 -1.92 9.18 -3.12
N THR A 228 -1.24 9.11 -1.96
CA THR A 228 -1.91 9.05 -0.64
C THR A 228 -2.86 10.21 -0.44
N ILE A 229 -2.47 11.42 -0.87
CA ILE A 229 -3.33 12.62 -0.77
C ILE A 229 -4.58 12.47 -1.63
N LEU A 230 -4.42 11.97 -2.86
CA LEU A 230 -5.55 11.73 -3.77
C LEU A 230 -6.50 10.66 -3.21
N GLY A 231 -5.93 9.58 -2.69
CA GLY A 231 -6.67 8.52 -2.01
C GLY A 231 -7.46 9.06 -0.83
N ALA A 232 -6.86 9.90 0.01
CA ALA A 232 -7.52 10.47 1.18
C ALA A 232 -8.71 11.36 0.80
N LEU A 233 -8.58 12.17 -0.23
CA LEU A 233 -9.69 12.97 -0.74
C LEU A 233 -10.82 12.07 -1.26
N LEU A 234 -10.50 11.00 -1.99
CA LEU A 234 -11.49 10.03 -2.48
C LEU A 234 -12.18 9.30 -1.31
N GLY A 235 -11.42 8.81 -0.34
CA GLY A 235 -11.95 8.12 0.84
C GLY A 235 -12.86 9.01 1.67
N TYR A 236 -12.46 10.26 1.89
CA TYR A 236 -13.27 11.26 2.58
C TYR A 236 -14.58 11.54 1.83
N LEU A 237 -14.52 11.82 0.52
CA LEU A 237 -15.71 12.10 -0.29
C LEU A 237 -16.67 10.93 -0.33
N LEU A 238 -16.18 9.70 -0.43
CA LEU A 238 -17.02 8.49 -0.38
C LEU A 238 -17.65 8.33 1.00
N GLY A 239 -16.91 8.52 2.08
CA GLY A 239 -17.42 8.45 3.44
C GLY A 239 -18.53 9.46 3.72
N GLU A 240 -18.42 10.69 3.20
CA GLU A 240 -19.46 11.74 3.32
C GLU A 240 -20.77 11.40 2.59
N ILE A 241 -20.79 10.46 1.65
CA ILE A 241 -22.02 9.99 1.00
C ILE A 241 -22.93 9.25 2.00
N GLY A 242 -22.33 8.71 3.06
CA GLY A 242 -23.03 7.98 4.11
C GLY A 242 -22.51 6.55 4.31
N PRO A 243 -23.22 5.71 5.09
CA PRO A 243 -22.73 4.39 5.48
C PRO A 243 -22.31 3.49 4.29
N LEU A 244 -23.05 3.53 3.19
CA LEU A 244 -22.70 2.75 1.99
C LEU A 244 -21.38 3.22 1.37
N GLY A 245 -21.19 4.54 1.26
CA GLY A 245 -19.95 5.10 0.73
C GLY A 245 -18.75 4.78 1.63
N LEU A 246 -18.93 4.83 2.95
CA LEU A 246 -17.94 4.44 3.93
C LEU A 246 -17.58 2.95 3.80
N THR A 247 -18.58 2.05 3.76
CA THR A 247 -18.37 0.61 3.53
C THR A 247 -17.60 0.34 2.26
N VAL A 248 -17.97 1.01 1.16
CA VAL A 248 -17.29 0.84 -0.14
C VAL A 248 -15.85 1.33 -0.08
N SER A 249 -15.59 2.48 0.55
CA SER A 249 -14.24 3.03 0.68
C SER A 249 -13.33 2.13 1.50
N LEU A 250 -13.78 1.76 2.71
CA LEU A 250 -13.00 0.90 3.62
C LEU A 250 -12.82 -0.51 3.04
N GLY A 251 -13.87 -1.12 2.50
CA GLY A 251 -13.80 -2.45 1.90
C GLY A 251 -12.90 -2.47 0.65
N PHE A 252 -13.01 -1.48 -0.23
CA PHE A 252 -12.15 -1.34 -1.40
C PHE A 252 -10.68 -1.20 -1.00
N ALA A 253 -10.38 -0.29 -0.07
CA ALA A 253 -9.02 -0.09 0.44
C ALA A 253 -8.47 -1.37 1.08
N SER A 254 -9.28 -2.06 1.90
CA SER A 254 -8.92 -3.36 2.50
C SER A 254 -8.55 -4.40 1.45
N GLY A 255 -9.37 -4.54 0.41
CA GLY A 255 -9.12 -5.50 -0.67
C GLY A 255 -7.85 -5.17 -1.46
N ALA A 256 -7.67 -3.90 -1.80
CA ALA A 256 -6.48 -3.43 -2.48
C ALA A 256 -5.21 -3.69 -1.66
N MET A 257 -5.22 -3.34 -0.37
CA MET A 257 -4.08 -3.56 0.53
C MET A 257 -3.79 -5.06 0.75
N LEU A 258 -4.82 -5.92 0.85
CA LEU A 258 -4.61 -7.38 0.92
C LEU A 258 -3.89 -7.89 -0.32
N TYR A 259 -4.34 -7.48 -1.51
CA TYR A 259 -3.67 -7.86 -2.75
C TYR A 259 -2.19 -7.44 -2.75
N VAL A 260 -1.92 -6.19 -2.37
CA VAL A 260 -0.57 -5.65 -2.29
C VAL A 260 0.32 -6.44 -1.35
N VAL A 261 -0.16 -6.74 -0.14
CA VAL A 261 0.64 -7.48 0.84
C VAL A 261 0.97 -8.88 0.36
N PHE A 262 -0.02 -9.62 -0.16
CA PHE A 262 0.18 -11.00 -0.59
C PHE A 262 0.74 -11.13 -2.00
N GLY A 263 0.43 -10.20 -2.90
CA GLY A 263 0.87 -10.23 -4.30
C GLY A 263 2.24 -9.59 -4.53
N GLU A 264 2.66 -8.67 -3.65
CA GLU A 264 3.85 -7.87 -3.91
C GLU A 264 4.80 -7.81 -2.70
N ILE A 265 4.37 -7.28 -1.54
CA ILE A 265 5.25 -6.99 -0.42
C ILE A 265 5.91 -8.26 0.16
N LEU A 266 5.11 -9.27 0.51
CA LEU A 266 5.62 -10.51 1.08
C LEU A 266 6.45 -11.31 0.07
N PRO A 267 5.99 -11.54 -1.18
CA PRO A 267 6.82 -12.17 -2.19
C PRO A 267 8.14 -11.45 -2.42
N GLN A 268 8.11 -10.14 -2.66
CA GLN A 268 9.31 -9.33 -2.85
C GLN A 268 10.30 -9.44 -1.67
N SER A 269 9.80 -9.42 -0.45
CA SER A 269 10.66 -9.54 0.73
C SER A 269 11.35 -10.89 0.83
N ILE A 270 10.65 -11.98 0.48
CA ILE A 270 11.19 -13.35 0.47
C ILE A 270 12.25 -13.49 -0.61
N LEU A 271 12.02 -12.92 -1.80
CA LEU A 271 13.00 -12.92 -2.89
C LEU A 271 14.26 -12.14 -2.56
N MET A 272 14.14 -10.98 -1.92
CA MET A 272 15.30 -10.18 -1.49
C MET A 272 16.17 -10.90 -0.46
N TYR A 273 15.59 -11.78 0.34
CA TYR A 273 16.33 -12.55 1.36
C TYR A 273 15.71 -13.94 1.55
N HIS A 274 16.20 -14.93 0.83
CA HIS A 274 15.79 -16.33 0.84
C HIS A 274 15.97 -16.99 2.21
N SER A 275 15.03 -16.73 3.14
CA SER A 275 15.08 -17.19 4.52
C SER A 275 13.66 -17.27 5.10
N LYS A 276 13.50 -17.94 6.23
CA LYS A 276 12.26 -17.93 7.02
C LYS A 276 12.11 -16.64 7.87
N LEU A 277 13.14 -15.81 7.94
CA LEU A 277 13.12 -14.58 8.74
C LEU A 277 12.14 -13.52 8.22
N PRO A 278 11.93 -13.31 6.91
CA PRO A 278 10.88 -12.41 6.42
C PRO A 278 9.50 -12.79 6.95
N ALA A 279 9.13 -14.07 6.91
CA ALA A 279 7.85 -14.53 7.45
C ALA A 279 7.73 -14.28 8.97
N PHE A 280 8.81 -14.52 9.73
CA PHE A 280 8.84 -14.19 11.15
C PHE A 280 8.71 -12.68 11.39
N SER A 281 9.38 -11.85 10.58
CA SER A 281 9.29 -10.40 10.66
C SER A 281 7.87 -9.88 10.37
N ALA A 282 7.17 -10.49 9.40
CA ALA A 282 5.76 -10.18 9.13
C ALA A 282 4.86 -10.49 10.34
N ILE A 283 5.07 -11.64 10.98
CA ILE A 283 4.32 -12.00 12.21
C ILE A 283 4.56 -10.98 13.32
N VAL A 284 5.81 -10.57 13.53
CA VAL A 284 6.14 -9.50 14.48
C VAL A 284 5.44 -8.19 14.11
N GLY A 285 5.39 -7.85 12.81
CA GLY A 285 4.65 -6.70 12.31
C GLY A 285 3.16 -6.74 12.65
N ILE A 286 2.51 -7.92 12.46
CA ILE A 286 1.11 -8.12 12.86
C ILE A 286 0.92 -7.87 14.35
N LEU A 287 1.79 -8.43 15.20
CA LEU A 287 1.68 -8.26 16.66
C LEU A 287 1.87 -6.81 17.09
N VAL A 288 2.81 -6.10 16.48
CA VAL A 288 3.04 -4.67 16.77
C VAL A 288 1.86 -3.82 16.28
N GLY A 289 1.35 -4.10 15.08
CA GLY A 289 0.17 -3.40 14.55
C GLY A 289 -1.06 -3.60 15.44
N LEU A 290 -1.32 -4.84 15.88
CA LEU A 290 -2.37 -5.13 16.87
C LEU A 290 -2.17 -4.33 18.17
N LEU A 291 -0.96 -4.31 18.70
CA LEU A 291 -0.67 -3.56 19.91
C LEU A 291 -1.00 -2.07 19.77
N ILE A 292 -0.67 -1.47 18.62
CA ILE A 292 -0.90 -0.04 18.37
C ILE A 292 -2.40 0.26 18.16
N ILE A 293 -3.15 -0.64 17.51
CA ILE A 293 -4.58 -0.45 17.25
C ILE A 293 -5.40 -0.53 18.56
N PHE A 294 -4.99 -1.38 19.50
CA PHE A 294 -5.76 -1.64 20.72
C PHE A 294 -5.19 -0.99 22.00
N LEU A 295 -4.12 -0.21 21.92
CA LEU A 295 -3.63 0.66 23.00
C LEU A 295 -4.23 2.04 22.95
#